data_d1335489a1308e6e345e2fedd712477b
#
_entry.id   d1335489a1308e6e345e2fedd712477b
#
_cell.length_a   1.000
_cell.length_b   1.000
_cell.length_c   1.000
_cell.angle_alpha   90.00
_cell.angle_beta   90.00
_cell.angle_gamma   90.00
#
_symmetry.space_group_name_H-M   'P 1'
#
loop_
_entity.id
_entity.type
_entity.pdbx_description
1 polymer ?
#
loop_
_entity_poly.entity_id
_entity_poly.type
_entity_poly.pdbx_seq_one_letter_code
_entity_poly.pdbx_strand_id
1 'polypeptide(L)'
;MTAASGTATVVGGLGAVGSMFVELLRAGGSTVTVVDPAGSDPDGDVVVGDITKPSEQVLAHVESSRIIVLAVPEQVALAALPSLRTSGALVVDTLSVKSRMDAAIADAGREGEFLGLNPMFRPSLGPRGRAVIAVPYVGGPQSDRFLDIVRSWGASVAVMDADRHDRLAAATQVLTHASVLAFGVALAELGVSADELIAVAPPPHRTLLALLARIAGGEPEVYWDVQAGNPHAGATRKALFDATSQVDTAAETLGDFTTLMKTADAALDNRSGELNAECQSLFDRISEGHREIAEGHRE
;
A
#
# COMPACT_ATOMS: atom_id res chain seq x y z
N MET A 1 15.94 -21.05 -14.69
CA MET A 1 14.55 -20.65 -14.41
C MET A 1 14.12 -19.74 -15.55
N THR A 2 13.25 -20.21 -16.41
CA THR A 2 12.79 -19.49 -17.62
C THR A 2 11.95 -18.30 -17.15
N ALA A 3 12.46 -17.10 -17.44
CA ALA A 3 11.70 -15.86 -17.31
C ALA A 3 10.35 -16.01 -18.02
N ALA A 4 9.29 -15.47 -17.45
CA ALA A 4 7.99 -15.42 -18.09
C ALA A 4 8.06 -14.40 -19.24
N SER A 5 8.67 -14.81 -20.37
CA SER A 5 8.63 -14.02 -21.60
C SER A 5 7.19 -14.02 -22.12
N GLY A 6 6.47 -12.96 -21.89
CA GLY A 6 5.09 -12.78 -22.32
C GLY A 6 4.80 -11.31 -22.59
N THR A 7 3.65 -11.06 -23.20
CA THR A 7 3.13 -9.70 -23.37
C THR A 7 2.38 -9.28 -22.11
N ALA A 8 2.63 -8.08 -21.62
CA ALA A 8 1.91 -7.50 -20.50
C ALA A 8 1.43 -6.08 -20.84
N THR A 9 0.24 -5.73 -20.37
CA THR A 9 -0.24 -4.34 -20.39
C THR A 9 -0.35 -3.84 -18.95
N VAL A 10 0.25 -2.69 -18.68
CA VAL A 10 0.13 -1.99 -17.39
C VAL A 10 -0.70 -0.74 -17.58
N VAL A 11 -1.89 -0.74 -17.03
CA VAL A 11 -2.81 0.41 -17.02
C VAL A 11 -2.48 1.28 -15.81
N GLY A 12 -2.29 2.58 -16.04
CA GLY A 12 -1.75 3.49 -15.02
C GLY A 12 -0.24 3.35 -14.83
N GLY A 13 0.47 2.92 -15.90
CA GLY A 13 1.90 2.57 -15.84
C GLY A 13 2.83 3.75 -15.63
N LEU A 14 2.38 4.99 -15.76
CA LEU A 14 3.14 6.21 -15.45
C LEU A 14 3.04 6.61 -13.97
N GLY A 15 2.07 6.07 -13.23
CA GLY A 15 1.96 6.23 -11.78
C GLY A 15 3.05 5.49 -11.00
N ALA A 16 3.22 5.82 -9.72
CA ALA A 16 4.30 5.27 -8.88
C ALA A 16 4.25 3.72 -8.75
N VAL A 17 3.06 3.14 -8.56
CA VAL A 17 2.91 1.68 -8.50
C VAL A 17 3.05 1.05 -9.88
N GLY A 18 2.41 1.65 -10.89
CA GLY A 18 2.46 1.16 -12.27
C GLY A 18 3.86 1.12 -12.83
N SER A 19 4.65 2.18 -12.67
CA SER A 19 6.04 2.25 -13.13
C SER A 19 6.92 1.18 -12.48
N MET A 20 6.75 0.91 -11.20
CA MET A 20 7.44 -0.21 -10.53
C MET A 20 7.11 -1.55 -11.19
N PHE A 21 5.84 -1.84 -11.50
CA PHE A 21 5.46 -3.06 -12.19
C PHE A 21 6.02 -3.12 -13.62
N VAL A 22 6.01 -2.00 -14.35
CA VAL A 22 6.62 -1.90 -15.70
C VAL A 22 8.09 -2.29 -15.64
N GLU A 23 8.86 -1.68 -14.73
CA GLU A 23 10.29 -1.97 -14.57
C GLU A 23 10.54 -3.44 -14.20
N LEU A 24 9.80 -3.99 -13.22
CA LEU A 24 9.96 -5.37 -12.76
C LEU A 24 9.59 -6.39 -13.84
N LEU A 25 8.52 -6.16 -14.59
CA LEU A 25 8.11 -7.05 -15.68
C LEU A 25 9.10 -7.00 -16.85
N ARG A 26 9.58 -5.81 -17.23
CA ARG A 26 10.63 -5.65 -18.26
C ARG A 26 11.94 -6.32 -17.84
N ALA A 27 12.37 -6.13 -16.60
CA ALA A 27 13.55 -6.80 -16.06
C ALA A 27 13.40 -8.33 -16.04
N GLY A 28 12.16 -8.84 -15.90
CA GLY A 28 11.81 -10.26 -16.02
C GLY A 28 11.71 -10.78 -17.48
N GLY A 29 11.96 -9.94 -18.51
CA GLY A 29 11.95 -10.31 -19.92
C GLY A 29 10.58 -10.23 -20.59
N SER A 30 9.57 -9.59 -19.96
CA SER A 30 8.27 -9.34 -20.58
C SER A 30 8.32 -8.15 -21.54
N THR A 31 7.60 -8.22 -22.66
CA THR A 31 7.26 -7.05 -23.47
C THR A 31 6.10 -6.32 -22.79
N VAL A 32 6.31 -5.07 -22.40
CA VAL A 32 5.33 -4.31 -21.59
C VAL A 32 4.85 -3.10 -22.39
N THR A 33 3.54 -3.03 -22.63
CA THR A 33 2.84 -1.83 -23.09
C THR A 33 2.26 -1.10 -21.89
N VAL A 34 2.42 0.21 -21.84
CA VAL A 34 1.79 1.09 -20.84
C VAL A 34 0.54 1.70 -21.44
N VAL A 35 -0.58 1.67 -20.71
CA VAL A 35 -1.80 2.41 -21.05
C VAL A 35 -2.02 3.47 -19.97
N ASP A 36 -1.99 4.75 -20.34
CA ASP A 36 -2.14 5.84 -19.39
C ASP A 36 -2.78 7.06 -20.07
N PRO A 37 -3.78 7.73 -19.46
CA PRO A 37 -4.39 8.93 -20.04
C PRO A 37 -3.47 10.15 -20.04
N ALA A 38 -2.47 10.19 -19.17
CA ALA A 38 -1.58 11.35 -18.99
C ALA A 38 -0.32 11.32 -19.88
N GLY A 39 -0.16 10.34 -20.75
CA GLY A 39 1.12 10.05 -21.37
C GLY A 39 1.42 10.79 -22.66
N SER A 40 2.65 11.28 -22.77
CA SER A 40 3.41 11.35 -24.02
C SER A 40 4.72 10.64 -23.75
N ASP A 41 4.96 9.54 -24.44
CA ASP A 41 6.23 8.81 -24.33
C ASP A 41 7.08 9.05 -25.58
N PRO A 42 8.30 9.58 -25.46
CA PRO A 42 9.23 9.71 -26.57
C PRO A 42 9.72 8.35 -27.12
N ASP A 43 9.63 7.26 -26.32
CA ASP A 43 10.12 5.92 -26.68
C ASP A 43 9.04 5.02 -27.34
N GLY A 44 7.79 5.47 -27.43
CA GLY A 44 6.70 4.78 -28.17
C GLY A 44 6.06 3.57 -27.50
N ASP A 45 6.40 3.30 -26.23
CA ASP A 45 5.85 2.17 -25.47
C ASP A 45 4.57 2.53 -24.67
N VAL A 46 4.13 3.81 -24.72
CA VAL A 46 2.92 4.29 -24.05
C VAL A 46 1.80 4.49 -25.04
N VAL A 47 0.69 3.83 -24.81
CA VAL A 47 -0.59 4.05 -25.50
C VAL A 47 -1.42 5.02 -24.67
N VAL A 48 -1.62 6.22 -25.19
CA VAL A 48 -2.48 7.23 -24.54
C VAL A 48 -3.94 6.76 -24.64
N GLY A 49 -4.58 6.52 -23.50
CA GLY A 49 -5.96 6.06 -23.50
C GLY A 49 -6.56 5.85 -22.11
N ASP A 50 -7.90 5.87 -22.08
CA ASP A 50 -8.71 5.62 -20.89
C ASP A 50 -9.27 4.19 -20.94
N ILE A 51 -8.88 3.34 -20.01
CA ILE A 51 -9.33 1.95 -19.93
C ILE A 51 -10.83 1.82 -19.62
N THR A 52 -11.47 2.85 -19.08
CA THR A 52 -12.92 2.86 -18.83
C THR A 52 -13.74 3.13 -20.10
N LYS A 53 -13.09 3.72 -21.12
CA LYS A 53 -13.64 3.97 -22.46
C LYS A 53 -12.56 3.67 -23.50
N PRO A 54 -12.16 2.40 -23.62
CA PRO A 54 -10.99 2.04 -24.39
C PRO A 54 -11.19 2.27 -25.89
N SER A 55 -10.20 2.84 -26.56
CA SER A 55 -10.12 2.88 -28.02
C SER A 55 -9.81 1.47 -28.57
N GLU A 56 -9.99 1.29 -29.89
CA GLU A 56 -9.63 0.03 -30.56
C GLU A 56 -8.15 -0.33 -30.32
N GLN A 57 -7.27 0.65 -30.28
CA GLN A 57 -5.85 0.44 -30.00
C GLN A 57 -5.63 -0.09 -28.58
N VAL A 58 -6.27 0.49 -27.57
CA VAL A 58 -6.19 0.02 -26.19
C VAL A 58 -6.73 -1.40 -26.07
N LEU A 59 -7.88 -1.70 -26.69
CA LEU A 59 -8.48 -3.04 -26.70
C LEU A 59 -7.53 -4.07 -27.35
N ALA A 60 -6.91 -3.75 -28.48
CA ALA A 60 -5.97 -4.64 -29.15
C ALA A 60 -4.77 -5.01 -28.25
N HIS A 61 -4.24 -4.07 -27.46
CA HIS A 61 -3.18 -4.38 -26.49
C HIS A 61 -3.69 -5.24 -25.32
N VAL A 62 -4.88 -4.94 -24.80
CA VAL A 62 -5.52 -5.74 -23.74
C VAL A 62 -5.74 -7.19 -24.22
N GLU A 63 -6.30 -7.39 -25.41
CA GLU A 63 -6.60 -8.71 -25.96
C GLU A 63 -5.35 -9.52 -26.30
N SER A 64 -4.27 -8.87 -26.69
CA SER A 64 -2.99 -9.54 -27.01
C SER A 64 -2.12 -9.83 -25.79
N SER A 65 -2.48 -9.31 -24.63
CA SER A 65 -1.70 -9.47 -23.40
C SER A 65 -1.98 -10.80 -22.72
N ARG A 66 -0.93 -11.36 -22.09
CA ARG A 66 -1.06 -12.50 -21.15
C ARG A 66 -1.31 -12.04 -19.71
N ILE A 67 -0.85 -10.84 -19.38
CA ILE A 67 -1.00 -10.23 -18.06
C ILE A 67 -1.47 -8.79 -18.25
N ILE A 68 -2.48 -8.39 -17.51
CA ILE A 68 -2.97 -7.02 -17.44
C ILE A 68 -2.86 -6.56 -16.00
N VAL A 69 -2.07 -5.53 -15.74
CA VAL A 69 -1.93 -4.94 -14.40
C VAL A 69 -2.72 -3.64 -14.35
N LEU A 70 -3.63 -3.53 -13.40
CA LEU A 70 -4.41 -2.33 -13.11
C LEU A 70 -3.76 -1.59 -11.92
N ALA A 71 -2.93 -0.60 -12.21
CA ALA A 71 -2.31 0.28 -11.22
C ALA A 71 -2.99 1.67 -11.26
N VAL A 72 -4.29 1.67 -11.08
CA VAL A 72 -5.20 2.82 -11.19
C VAL A 72 -6.08 2.94 -9.94
N PRO A 73 -6.75 4.09 -9.71
CA PRO A 73 -7.72 4.23 -8.63
C PRO A 73 -8.83 3.17 -8.69
N GLU A 74 -9.38 2.80 -7.53
CA GLU A 74 -10.38 1.74 -7.41
C GLU A 74 -11.57 1.92 -8.36
N GLN A 75 -12.11 3.13 -8.47
CA GLN A 75 -13.25 3.40 -9.34
C GLN A 75 -12.93 3.14 -10.82
N VAL A 76 -11.71 3.44 -11.26
CA VAL A 76 -11.23 3.18 -12.62
C VAL A 76 -11.08 1.68 -12.85
N ALA A 77 -10.48 0.96 -11.88
CA ALA A 77 -10.33 -0.48 -11.97
C ALA A 77 -11.68 -1.21 -12.06
N LEU A 78 -12.66 -0.83 -11.24
CA LEU A 78 -14.01 -1.39 -11.28
C LEU A 78 -14.73 -1.09 -12.61
N ALA A 79 -14.60 0.14 -13.12
CA ALA A 79 -15.20 0.53 -14.39
C ALA A 79 -14.55 -0.14 -15.61
N ALA A 80 -13.29 -0.58 -15.48
CA ALA A 80 -12.57 -1.29 -16.54
C ALA A 80 -12.96 -2.78 -16.70
N LEU A 81 -13.53 -3.41 -15.67
CA LEU A 81 -13.84 -4.86 -15.66
C LEU A 81 -14.60 -5.34 -16.91
N PRO A 82 -15.63 -4.65 -17.43
CA PRO A 82 -16.34 -5.12 -18.64
C PRO A 82 -15.43 -5.25 -19.86
N SER A 83 -14.42 -4.37 -20.00
CA SER A 83 -13.48 -4.36 -21.12
C SER A 83 -12.38 -5.42 -21.00
N LEU A 84 -12.19 -6.03 -19.82
CA LEU A 84 -11.10 -6.96 -19.52
C LEU A 84 -11.51 -8.44 -19.59
N ARG A 85 -12.80 -8.74 -19.57
CA ARG A 85 -13.36 -10.11 -19.43
C ARG A 85 -13.11 -11.04 -20.61
N THR A 86 -12.82 -10.53 -21.78
CA THR A 86 -12.70 -11.31 -23.02
C THR A 86 -11.26 -11.67 -23.38
N SER A 87 -10.28 -11.18 -22.63
CA SER A 87 -8.87 -11.27 -23.02
C SER A 87 -8.24 -12.66 -22.81
N GLY A 88 -8.78 -13.50 -21.91
CA GLY A 88 -8.13 -14.73 -21.45
C GLY A 88 -6.80 -14.49 -20.70
N ALA A 89 -6.44 -13.25 -20.45
CA ALA A 89 -5.28 -12.83 -19.68
C ALA A 89 -5.51 -12.99 -18.18
N LEU A 90 -4.43 -13.10 -17.42
CA LEU A 90 -4.47 -12.84 -15.99
C LEU A 90 -4.66 -11.34 -15.76
N VAL A 91 -5.74 -10.96 -15.08
CA VAL A 91 -5.95 -9.56 -14.62
C VAL A 91 -5.47 -9.42 -13.21
N VAL A 92 -4.58 -8.44 -12.97
CA VAL A 92 -3.97 -8.15 -11.66
C VAL A 92 -4.32 -6.72 -11.27
N ASP A 93 -4.99 -6.50 -10.14
CA ASP A 93 -5.12 -5.17 -9.56
C ASP A 93 -4.07 -4.92 -8.47
N THR A 94 -3.81 -3.64 -8.18
CA THR A 94 -2.89 -3.21 -7.12
C THR A 94 -3.57 -2.38 -6.04
N LEU A 95 -4.87 -2.57 -5.86
CA LEU A 95 -5.71 -1.81 -4.95
C LEU A 95 -5.36 -2.06 -3.47
N SER A 96 -5.59 -1.06 -2.65
CA SER A 96 -5.41 -1.14 -1.19
C SER A 96 -6.64 -1.69 -0.45
N VAL A 97 -7.76 -1.89 -1.16
CA VAL A 97 -9.00 -2.50 -0.67
C VAL A 97 -9.41 -3.58 -1.67
N LYS A 98 -9.87 -4.73 -1.19
CA LYS A 98 -10.11 -5.91 -2.03
C LYS A 98 -11.58 -6.33 -2.12
N SER A 99 -12.37 -6.11 -1.09
CA SER A 99 -13.75 -6.62 -1.02
C SER A 99 -14.64 -6.09 -2.14
N ARG A 100 -14.48 -4.84 -2.59
CA ARG A 100 -15.31 -4.27 -3.66
C ARG A 100 -14.96 -4.87 -5.03
N MET A 101 -13.67 -5.11 -5.29
CA MET A 101 -13.24 -5.79 -6.51
C MET A 101 -13.71 -7.24 -6.53
N ASP A 102 -13.57 -7.98 -5.40
CA ASP A 102 -14.08 -9.36 -5.28
C ASP A 102 -15.57 -9.45 -5.56
N ALA A 103 -16.37 -8.56 -4.97
CA ALA A 103 -17.81 -8.50 -5.22
C ALA A 103 -18.12 -8.20 -6.71
N ALA A 104 -17.44 -7.23 -7.31
CA ALA A 104 -17.65 -6.86 -8.71
C ALA A 104 -17.29 -8.00 -9.67
N ILE A 105 -16.22 -8.74 -9.41
CA ILE A 105 -15.83 -9.92 -10.19
C ILE A 105 -16.86 -11.04 -10.02
N ALA A 106 -17.36 -11.27 -8.79
CA ALA A 106 -18.39 -12.26 -8.52
C ALA A 106 -19.70 -11.95 -9.28
N ASP A 107 -20.15 -10.70 -9.21
CA ASP A 107 -21.36 -10.23 -9.92
C ASP A 107 -21.21 -10.32 -11.44
N ALA A 108 -20.01 -10.12 -11.94
CA ALA A 108 -19.68 -10.22 -13.35
C ALA A 108 -19.54 -11.65 -13.88
N GLY A 109 -19.60 -12.69 -13.02
CA GLY A 109 -19.63 -14.11 -13.39
C GLY A 109 -18.31 -14.87 -13.28
N ARG A 110 -17.26 -14.28 -12.70
CA ARG A 110 -15.96 -14.92 -12.38
C ARG A 110 -15.31 -15.70 -13.54
N GLU A 111 -15.44 -15.21 -14.76
CA GLU A 111 -14.74 -15.77 -15.91
C GLU A 111 -13.31 -15.24 -16.01
N GLY A 112 -12.32 -16.12 -16.26
CA GLY A 112 -10.90 -15.78 -16.30
C GLY A 112 -10.22 -15.82 -14.93
N GLU A 113 -8.93 -15.53 -14.89
CA GLU A 113 -8.16 -15.46 -13.64
C GLU A 113 -7.98 -14.00 -13.19
N PHE A 114 -8.32 -13.73 -11.94
CA PHE A 114 -8.22 -12.39 -11.32
C PHE A 114 -7.45 -12.46 -10.02
N LEU A 115 -6.43 -11.62 -9.88
CA LEU A 115 -5.52 -11.58 -8.74
C LEU A 115 -5.40 -10.16 -8.20
N GLY A 116 -5.75 -9.95 -6.95
CA GLY A 116 -5.42 -8.72 -6.24
C GLY A 116 -4.02 -8.78 -5.64
N LEU A 117 -3.20 -7.77 -5.86
CA LEU A 117 -1.95 -7.56 -5.14
C LEU A 117 -2.03 -6.25 -4.34
N ASN A 118 -1.55 -6.26 -3.12
CA ASN A 118 -1.34 -5.04 -2.34
C ASN A 118 0.12 -5.00 -1.87
N PRO A 119 1.00 -4.23 -2.54
CA PRO A 119 2.34 -3.96 -2.05
C PRO A 119 2.28 -3.15 -0.76
N MET A 120 2.73 -3.74 0.37
CA MET A 120 2.70 -3.10 1.69
C MET A 120 3.90 -2.16 1.90
N PHE A 121 4.36 -1.52 0.83
CA PHE A 121 5.53 -0.65 0.83
C PHE A 121 5.42 0.45 -0.24
N ARG A 122 6.19 1.51 -0.08
CA ARG A 122 6.32 2.55 -1.11
C ARG A 122 7.04 2.00 -2.34
N PRO A 123 6.54 2.20 -3.58
CA PRO A 123 7.14 1.67 -4.80
C PRO A 123 8.63 1.97 -4.96
N SER A 124 9.08 3.18 -4.56
CA SER A 124 10.49 3.59 -4.60
C SER A 124 11.44 2.72 -3.76
N LEU A 125 10.92 1.92 -2.83
CA LEU A 125 11.71 1.02 -2.01
C LEU A 125 11.90 -0.36 -2.66
N GLY A 126 11.13 -0.67 -3.70
CA GLY A 126 11.11 -1.97 -4.37
C GLY A 126 10.62 -3.13 -3.48
N PRO A 127 10.42 -4.32 -4.05
CA PRO A 127 9.78 -5.46 -3.37
C PRO A 127 10.71 -6.26 -2.46
N ARG A 128 12.04 -6.17 -2.62
CA ARG A 128 13.00 -7.04 -1.92
C ARG A 128 12.87 -6.95 -0.40
N GLY A 129 12.59 -8.12 0.22
CA GLY A 129 12.41 -8.24 1.68
C GLY A 129 11.14 -7.61 2.22
N ARG A 130 10.17 -7.24 1.35
CA ARG A 130 8.93 -6.55 1.74
C ARG A 130 7.70 -7.38 1.44
N ALA A 131 6.66 -7.15 2.23
CA ALA A 131 5.41 -7.87 2.11
C ALA A 131 4.59 -7.40 0.90
N VAL A 132 4.06 -8.37 0.16
CA VAL A 132 2.98 -8.20 -0.82
C VAL A 132 1.85 -9.13 -0.39
N ILE A 133 0.66 -8.59 -0.17
CA ILE A 133 -0.52 -9.41 0.05
C ILE A 133 -1.13 -9.76 -1.30
N ALA A 134 -1.50 -11.03 -1.47
CA ALA A 134 -2.12 -11.55 -2.67
C ALA A 134 -3.51 -12.10 -2.36
N VAL A 135 -4.49 -11.68 -3.14
CA VAL A 135 -5.89 -12.13 -3.05
C VAL A 135 -6.32 -12.71 -4.39
N PRO A 136 -6.27 -14.03 -4.55
CA PRO A 136 -6.80 -14.68 -5.76
C PRO A 136 -8.34 -14.64 -5.74
N TYR A 137 -8.95 -13.66 -6.40
CA TYR A 137 -10.41 -13.59 -6.54
C TYR A 137 -10.96 -14.76 -7.35
N VAL A 138 -10.26 -15.05 -8.44
CA VAL A 138 -10.42 -16.27 -9.26
C VAL A 138 -9.02 -16.80 -9.52
N GLY A 139 -8.59 -17.76 -8.71
CA GLY A 139 -7.27 -18.37 -8.80
C GLY A 139 -7.17 -19.38 -9.96
N GLY A 140 -5.94 -19.65 -10.38
CA GLY A 140 -5.60 -20.62 -11.38
C GLY A 140 -4.12 -20.67 -11.72
N PRO A 141 -3.72 -21.45 -12.72
CA PRO A 141 -2.31 -21.64 -13.07
C PRO A 141 -1.58 -20.36 -13.49
N GLN A 142 -2.26 -19.34 -13.99
CA GLN A 142 -1.63 -18.06 -14.36
C GLN A 142 -1.33 -17.24 -13.11
N SER A 143 -2.28 -17.16 -12.17
CA SER A 143 -2.12 -16.52 -10.88
C SER A 143 -0.96 -17.13 -10.10
N ASP A 144 -0.88 -18.47 -10.03
CA ASP A 144 0.19 -19.17 -9.33
C ASP A 144 1.56 -18.84 -9.92
N ARG A 145 1.68 -18.89 -11.25
CA ARG A 145 2.92 -18.51 -11.96
C ARG A 145 3.29 -17.03 -11.71
N PHE A 146 2.30 -16.14 -11.68
CA PHE A 146 2.57 -14.73 -11.43
C PHE A 146 3.03 -14.48 -9.98
N LEU A 147 2.46 -15.20 -9.03
CA LEU A 147 2.94 -15.14 -7.64
C LEU A 147 4.39 -15.63 -7.49
N ASP A 148 4.79 -16.63 -8.26
CA ASP A 148 6.20 -17.08 -8.29
C ASP A 148 7.11 -16.01 -8.90
N ILE A 149 6.65 -15.27 -9.91
CA ILE A 149 7.37 -14.11 -10.45
C ILE A 149 7.52 -13.03 -9.36
N VAL A 150 6.45 -12.69 -8.64
CA VAL A 150 6.49 -11.70 -7.54
C VAL A 150 7.47 -12.14 -6.44
N ARG A 151 7.48 -13.42 -6.07
CA ARG A 151 8.48 -13.99 -5.14
C ARG A 151 9.91 -13.87 -5.67
N SER A 152 10.10 -14.07 -6.99
CA SER A 152 11.42 -13.94 -7.62
C SER A 152 11.98 -12.51 -7.58
N TRP A 153 11.13 -11.49 -7.44
CA TRP A 153 11.55 -10.11 -7.18
C TRP A 153 12.06 -9.89 -5.75
N GLY A 154 11.98 -10.94 -4.90
CA GLY A 154 12.40 -10.91 -3.50
C GLY A 154 11.31 -10.47 -2.53
N ALA A 155 10.05 -10.38 -2.98
CA ALA A 155 8.92 -10.09 -2.11
C ALA A 155 8.56 -11.28 -1.20
N SER A 156 8.10 -10.99 0.01
CA SER A 156 7.42 -11.93 0.89
C SER A 156 5.92 -11.91 0.56
N VAL A 157 5.40 -12.98 -0.08
CA VAL A 157 4.01 -13.04 -0.54
C VAL A 157 3.14 -13.75 0.48
N ALA A 158 2.12 -13.05 1.01
CA ALA A 158 1.09 -13.60 1.87
C ALA A 158 -0.23 -13.74 1.08
N VAL A 159 -0.74 -14.97 0.93
CA VAL A 159 -1.99 -15.25 0.19
C VAL A 159 -3.14 -15.36 1.18
N MET A 160 -4.26 -14.66 0.89
CA MET A 160 -5.46 -14.69 1.71
C MET A 160 -6.70 -14.29 0.89
N ASP A 161 -7.91 -14.41 1.47
CA ASP A 161 -9.14 -13.88 0.88
C ASP A 161 -9.29 -12.36 1.08
N ALA A 162 -10.27 -11.76 0.37
CA ALA A 162 -10.49 -10.33 0.36
C ALA A 162 -10.89 -9.76 1.74
N ASP A 163 -11.75 -10.46 2.49
CA ASP A 163 -12.18 -10.00 3.82
C ASP A 163 -11.02 -10.01 4.82
N ARG A 164 -10.21 -11.09 4.81
CA ARG A 164 -9.01 -11.18 5.64
C ARG A 164 -7.99 -10.08 5.29
N HIS A 165 -7.79 -9.83 3.99
CA HIS A 165 -6.96 -8.72 3.53
C HIS A 165 -7.45 -7.38 4.11
N ASP A 166 -8.74 -7.06 3.94
CA ASP A 166 -9.28 -5.77 4.33
C ASP A 166 -9.28 -5.58 5.85
N ARG A 167 -9.45 -6.64 6.64
CA ARG A 167 -9.24 -6.60 8.10
C ARG A 167 -7.79 -6.28 8.48
N LEU A 168 -6.83 -6.92 7.83
CA LEU A 168 -5.41 -6.64 8.08
C LEU A 168 -5.01 -5.25 7.61
N ALA A 169 -5.50 -4.82 6.44
CA ALA A 169 -5.30 -3.46 5.94
C ALA A 169 -5.93 -2.41 6.87
N ALA A 170 -7.09 -2.72 7.49
CA ALA A 170 -7.67 -1.84 8.49
C ALA A 170 -6.76 -1.69 9.72
N ALA A 171 -6.17 -2.77 10.22
CA ALA A 171 -5.27 -2.73 11.35
C ALA A 171 -3.92 -2.05 11.02
N THR A 172 -3.36 -2.32 9.82
CA THR A 172 -2.00 -1.87 9.46
C THR A 172 -1.98 -0.52 8.74
N GLN A 173 -3.02 -0.18 7.98
CA GLN A 173 -3.08 1.06 7.21
C GLN A 173 -4.10 2.04 7.80
N VAL A 174 -5.38 1.64 7.95
CA VAL A 174 -6.41 2.57 8.46
C VAL A 174 -6.04 3.08 9.86
N LEU A 175 -5.75 2.18 10.80
CA LEU A 175 -5.40 2.55 12.17
C LEU A 175 -4.13 3.41 12.21
N THR A 176 -3.06 3.00 11.53
CA THR A 176 -1.80 3.73 11.51
C THR A 176 -1.97 5.14 10.94
N HIS A 177 -2.62 5.26 9.77
CA HIS A 177 -2.82 6.57 9.15
C HIS A 177 -3.71 7.48 10.02
N ALA A 178 -4.80 6.94 10.56
CA ALA A 178 -5.69 7.71 11.44
C ALA A 178 -4.98 8.18 12.72
N SER A 179 -4.16 7.32 13.34
CA SER A 179 -3.39 7.66 14.54
C SER A 179 -2.39 8.78 14.27
N VAL A 180 -1.63 8.69 13.17
CA VAL A 180 -0.62 9.69 12.81
C VAL A 180 -1.26 11.01 12.38
N LEU A 181 -2.36 10.98 11.64
CA LEU A 181 -3.09 12.20 11.28
C LEU A 181 -3.73 12.85 12.51
N ALA A 182 -4.33 12.06 13.42
CA ALA A 182 -4.87 12.58 14.68
C ALA A 182 -3.80 13.23 15.56
N PHE A 183 -2.61 12.60 15.63
CA PHE A 183 -1.45 13.19 16.28
C PHE A 183 -1.08 14.55 15.67
N GLY A 184 -1.05 14.67 14.33
CA GLY A 184 -0.74 15.92 13.63
C GLY A 184 -1.78 17.03 13.89
N VAL A 185 -3.07 16.68 13.88
CA VAL A 185 -4.17 17.60 14.20
C VAL A 185 -4.07 18.07 15.65
N ALA A 186 -3.80 17.14 16.59
CA ALA A 186 -3.62 17.49 18.00
C ALA A 186 -2.41 18.42 18.23
N LEU A 187 -1.28 18.20 17.52
CA LEU A 187 -0.13 19.10 17.57
C LEU A 187 -0.47 20.53 17.13
N ALA A 188 -1.29 20.67 16.07
CA ALA A 188 -1.72 21.99 15.60
C ALA A 188 -2.53 22.75 16.66
N GLU A 189 -3.37 22.06 17.42
CA GLU A 189 -4.16 22.65 18.52
C GLU A 189 -3.29 23.09 19.70
N LEU A 190 -2.14 22.45 19.94
CA LEU A 190 -1.21 22.82 21.01
C LEU A 190 -0.44 24.13 20.72
N GLY A 191 -0.42 24.60 19.46
CA GLY A 191 0.15 25.88 19.08
C GLY A 191 1.68 25.99 19.24
N VAL A 192 2.40 24.85 19.30
CA VAL A 192 3.87 24.80 19.39
C VAL A 192 4.44 24.74 17.97
N SER A 193 5.45 25.54 17.67
CA SER A 193 6.08 25.56 16.34
C SER A 193 6.89 24.29 16.07
N ALA A 194 7.03 23.95 14.78
CA ALA A 194 7.83 22.80 14.37
C ALA A 194 9.31 22.92 14.79
N ASP A 195 9.87 24.15 14.77
CA ASP A 195 11.25 24.40 15.18
C ASP A 195 11.46 24.13 16.67
N GLU A 196 10.52 24.58 17.53
CA GLU A 196 10.56 24.29 18.97
C GLU A 196 10.46 22.79 19.24
N LEU A 197 9.52 22.10 18.56
CA LEU A 197 9.38 20.65 18.68
C LEU A 197 10.66 19.91 18.27
N ILE A 198 11.24 20.25 17.11
CA ILE A 198 12.45 19.62 16.59
C ILE A 198 13.64 19.84 17.52
N ALA A 199 13.76 21.02 18.14
CA ALA A 199 14.87 21.35 19.04
C ALA A 199 14.90 20.46 20.30
N VAL A 200 13.74 19.97 20.77
CA VAL A 200 13.62 19.20 22.02
C VAL A 200 13.11 17.77 21.81
N ALA A 201 12.82 17.38 20.58
CA ALA A 201 12.17 16.10 20.26
C ALA A 201 13.03 14.89 20.66
N PRO A 202 12.57 14.03 21.58
CA PRO A 202 13.18 12.73 21.80
C PRO A 202 12.96 11.81 20.57
N PRO A 203 13.74 10.73 20.41
CA PRO A 203 13.66 9.83 19.25
C PRO A 203 12.24 9.33 18.92
N PRO A 204 11.38 8.92 19.89
CA PRO A 204 10.01 8.53 19.59
C PRO A 204 9.19 9.65 18.93
N HIS A 205 9.29 10.86 19.45
CA HIS A 205 8.56 12.01 18.90
C HIS A 205 9.05 12.36 17.49
N ARG A 206 10.38 12.31 17.24
CA ARG A 206 10.94 12.50 15.90
C ARG A 206 10.44 11.47 14.91
N THR A 207 10.30 10.22 15.32
CA THR A 207 9.71 9.16 14.48
C THR A 207 8.27 9.49 14.09
N LEU A 208 7.46 9.95 15.05
CA LEU A 208 6.07 10.36 14.77
C LEU A 208 6.01 11.58 13.85
N LEU A 209 6.88 12.58 14.02
CA LEU A 209 6.95 13.73 13.11
C LEU A 209 7.34 13.30 11.69
N ALA A 210 8.29 12.38 11.53
CA ALA A 210 8.70 11.86 10.24
C ALA A 210 7.56 11.07 9.56
N LEU A 211 6.82 10.27 10.32
CA LEU A 211 5.64 9.57 9.83
C LEU A 211 4.52 10.55 9.43
N LEU A 212 4.29 11.59 10.23
CA LEU A 212 3.33 12.65 9.92
C LEU A 212 3.70 13.36 8.61
N ALA A 213 4.95 13.80 8.48
CA ALA A 213 5.43 14.45 7.27
C ALA A 213 5.27 13.56 6.02
N ARG A 214 5.55 12.26 6.17
CA ARG A 214 5.38 11.28 5.09
C ARG A 214 3.93 11.11 4.68
N ILE A 215 2.99 11.05 5.63
CA ILE A 215 1.56 10.82 5.36
C ILE A 215 0.91 12.10 4.86
N ALA A 216 1.10 13.22 5.57
CA ALA A 216 0.49 14.51 5.22
C ALA A 216 1.05 15.11 3.93
N GLY A 217 2.28 14.79 3.54
CA GLY A 217 2.91 15.19 2.28
C GLY A 217 2.70 14.20 1.12
N GLY A 218 1.90 13.15 1.29
CA GLY A 218 1.59 12.18 0.24
C GLY A 218 0.35 12.58 -0.56
N GLU A 219 0.01 11.77 -1.59
CA GLU A 219 -1.18 11.96 -2.40
C GLU A 219 -2.45 11.70 -1.58
N PRO A 220 -3.34 12.70 -1.38
CA PRO A 220 -4.51 12.57 -0.50
C PRO A 220 -5.44 11.41 -0.89
N GLU A 221 -5.62 11.17 -2.20
CA GLU A 221 -6.49 10.11 -2.73
C GLU A 221 -6.07 8.72 -2.25
N VAL A 222 -4.75 8.44 -2.21
CA VAL A 222 -4.22 7.14 -1.76
C VAL A 222 -4.60 6.85 -0.30
N TYR A 223 -4.51 7.86 0.56
CA TYR A 223 -4.87 7.72 1.98
C TYR A 223 -6.39 7.73 2.17
N TRP A 224 -7.11 8.53 1.37
CA TRP A 224 -8.55 8.60 1.41
C TRP A 224 -9.19 7.27 0.99
N ASP A 225 -8.72 6.63 -0.08
CA ASP A 225 -9.20 5.33 -0.55
C ASP A 225 -9.14 4.27 0.57
N VAL A 226 -8.04 4.22 1.30
CA VAL A 226 -7.89 3.33 2.47
C VAL A 226 -8.89 3.68 3.58
N GLN A 227 -9.06 4.97 3.87
CA GLN A 227 -9.91 5.44 4.97
C GLN A 227 -11.41 5.37 4.65
N ALA A 228 -11.80 5.54 3.39
CA ALA A 228 -13.19 5.56 2.94
C ALA A 228 -13.65 4.22 2.34
N GLY A 229 -12.76 3.53 1.60
CA GLY A 229 -13.09 2.33 0.85
C GLY A 229 -13.07 1.04 1.68
N ASN A 230 -12.22 0.95 2.72
CA ASN A 230 -12.12 -0.27 3.52
C ASN A 230 -13.38 -0.49 4.38
N PRO A 231 -14.06 -1.64 4.28
CA PRO A 231 -15.30 -1.91 5.01
C PRO A 231 -15.15 -1.90 6.53
N HIS A 232 -13.94 -2.14 7.05
CA HIS A 232 -13.64 -2.14 8.48
C HIS A 232 -13.16 -0.77 9.00
N ALA A 233 -12.96 0.23 8.13
CA ALA A 233 -12.37 1.51 8.50
C ALA A 233 -13.17 2.28 9.55
N GLY A 234 -14.51 2.28 9.46
CA GLY A 234 -15.37 2.96 10.43
C GLY A 234 -15.22 2.38 11.84
N ALA A 235 -15.23 1.06 11.97
CA ALA A 235 -15.03 0.38 13.24
C ALA A 235 -13.61 0.61 13.80
N THR A 236 -12.61 0.60 12.92
CA THR A 236 -11.20 0.83 13.30
C THR A 236 -10.99 2.25 13.84
N ARG A 237 -11.54 3.28 13.19
CA ARG A 237 -11.45 4.67 13.69
C ARG A 237 -12.22 4.85 15.01
N LYS A 238 -13.37 4.18 15.15
CA LYS A 238 -14.09 4.18 16.41
C LYS A 238 -13.27 3.55 17.53
N ALA A 239 -12.61 2.42 17.29
CA ALA A 239 -11.73 1.79 18.26
C ALA A 239 -10.57 2.71 18.69
N LEU A 240 -9.97 3.47 17.75
CA LEU A 240 -8.94 4.46 18.07
C LEU A 240 -9.49 5.59 18.96
N PHE A 241 -10.66 6.11 18.65
CA PHE A 241 -11.32 7.13 19.45
C PHE A 241 -11.62 6.64 20.86
N ASP A 242 -12.20 5.44 20.99
CA ASP A 242 -12.51 4.83 22.29
C ASP A 242 -11.22 4.58 23.10
N ALA A 243 -10.14 4.12 22.45
CA ALA A 243 -8.84 3.90 23.08
C ALA A 243 -8.23 5.21 23.62
N THR A 244 -8.34 6.31 22.86
CA THR A 244 -7.86 7.63 23.32
C THR A 244 -8.62 8.09 24.57
N SER A 245 -9.94 7.87 24.62
CA SER A 245 -10.75 8.17 25.80
C SER A 245 -10.39 7.29 26.99
N GLN A 246 -9.98 6.03 26.76
CA GLN A 246 -9.48 5.14 27.82
C GLN A 246 -8.14 5.63 28.38
N VAL A 247 -7.25 6.18 27.55
CA VAL A 247 -6.00 6.77 28.02
C VAL A 247 -6.28 7.95 28.98
N ASP A 248 -7.21 8.83 28.61
CA ASP A 248 -7.63 9.97 29.44
C ASP A 248 -8.14 9.50 30.81
N THR A 249 -9.09 8.56 30.82
CA THR A 249 -9.63 7.99 32.07
C THR A 249 -8.56 7.28 32.90
N ALA A 250 -7.71 6.48 32.28
CA ALA A 250 -6.69 5.71 32.98
C ALA A 250 -5.60 6.61 33.60
N ALA A 251 -5.40 7.81 33.09
CA ALA A 251 -4.44 8.78 33.63
C ALA A 251 -4.80 9.29 35.06
N GLU A 252 -6.00 9.03 35.53
CA GLU A 252 -6.43 9.41 36.88
C GLU A 252 -5.70 8.64 37.98
N THR A 253 -5.34 7.37 37.75
CA THR A 253 -4.59 6.56 38.74
C THR A 253 -3.47 5.75 38.13
N LEU A 254 -2.35 5.56 38.84
CA LEU A 254 -1.24 4.70 38.43
C LEU A 254 -1.69 3.25 38.21
N GLY A 255 -2.66 2.76 38.99
CA GLY A 255 -3.19 1.40 38.89
C GLY A 255 -3.93 1.16 37.56
N ASP A 256 -4.80 2.09 37.19
CA ASP A 256 -5.55 2.03 35.95
C ASP A 256 -4.62 2.22 34.74
N PHE A 257 -3.66 3.14 34.82
CA PHE A 257 -2.67 3.34 33.76
C PHE A 257 -1.79 2.10 33.56
N THR A 258 -1.37 1.43 34.65
CA THR A 258 -0.65 0.17 34.58
C THR A 258 -1.46 -0.93 33.90
N THR A 259 -2.76 -0.99 34.16
CA THR A 259 -3.69 -1.93 33.54
C THR A 259 -3.85 -1.65 32.04
N LEU A 260 -3.99 -0.39 31.67
CA LEU A 260 -4.04 0.03 30.26
C LEU A 260 -2.77 -0.38 29.50
N MET A 261 -1.58 -0.12 30.08
CA MET A 261 -0.30 -0.52 29.47
C MET A 261 -0.24 -2.04 29.23
N LYS A 262 -0.67 -2.85 30.19
CA LYS A 262 -0.71 -4.31 30.02
C LYS A 262 -1.68 -4.75 28.93
N THR A 263 -2.83 -4.06 28.81
CA THR A 263 -3.79 -4.31 27.73
C THR A 263 -3.19 -3.99 26.36
N ALA A 264 -2.46 -2.89 26.24
CA ALA A 264 -1.77 -2.53 25.01
C ALA A 264 -0.64 -3.51 24.65
N ASP A 265 0.15 -3.93 25.65
CA ASP A 265 1.23 -4.91 25.47
C ASP A 265 0.70 -6.28 25.02
N ALA A 266 -0.45 -6.70 25.52
CA ALA A 266 -1.09 -7.96 25.12
C ALA A 266 -1.43 -8.03 23.62
N ALA A 267 -1.60 -6.89 22.94
CA ALA A 267 -1.80 -6.85 21.49
C ALA A 267 -0.57 -7.26 20.68
N LEU A 268 0.59 -7.41 21.32
CA LEU A 268 1.87 -7.77 20.68
C LEU A 268 2.19 -9.28 20.79
N ASP A 269 1.33 -10.10 21.37
CA ASP A 269 1.45 -11.56 21.43
C ASP A 269 2.86 -12.07 21.84
N ASN A 270 3.42 -11.56 22.93
CA ASN A 270 4.77 -11.86 23.43
C ASN A 270 5.95 -11.39 22.53
N ARG A 271 5.71 -10.55 21.53
CA ARG A 271 6.76 -10.00 20.64
C ARG A 271 7.32 -8.66 21.10
N SER A 272 6.89 -8.15 22.26
CA SER A 272 7.30 -6.85 22.80
C SER A 272 8.82 -6.69 22.89
N GLY A 273 9.55 -7.74 23.30
CA GLY A 273 11.01 -7.71 23.37
C GLY A 273 11.69 -7.55 22.01
N GLU A 274 11.23 -8.28 20.99
CA GLU A 274 11.72 -8.19 19.61
C GLU A 274 11.46 -6.80 19.03
N LEU A 275 10.21 -6.32 19.13
CA LEU A 275 9.80 -5.03 18.60
C LEU A 275 10.47 -3.86 19.33
N ASN A 276 10.76 -4.00 20.64
CA ASN A 276 11.53 -3.01 21.38
C ASN A 276 13.00 -2.93 20.90
N ALA A 277 13.63 -4.06 20.56
CA ALA A 277 14.96 -4.08 19.98
C ALA A 277 14.99 -3.44 18.57
N GLU A 278 13.97 -3.67 17.74
CA GLU A 278 13.81 -2.98 16.46
C GLU A 278 13.66 -1.47 16.64
N CYS A 279 12.85 -1.06 17.62
CA CYS A 279 12.64 0.35 17.95
C CYS A 279 13.97 1.02 18.37
N GLN A 280 14.77 0.37 19.21
CA GLN A 280 16.09 0.88 19.61
C GLN A 280 17.00 1.04 18.38
N SER A 281 17.06 0.07 17.49
CA SER A 281 17.84 0.14 16.24
C SER A 281 17.40 1.29 15.32
N LEU A 282 16.10 1.62 15.28
CA LEU A 282 15.59 2.78 14.55
C LEU A 282 16.07 4.09 15.18
N PHE A 283 16.04 4.19 16.51
CA PHE A 283 16.48 5.40 17.23
C PHE A 283 17.97 5.66 17.10
N ASP A 284 18.79 4.60 17.09
CA ASP A 284 20.22 4.71 16.87
C ASP A 284 20.52 5.28 15.49
N ARG A 285 19.86 4.79 14.44
CA ARG A 285 19.98 5.32 13.06
C ARG A 285 19.51 6.77 12.92
N ILE A 286 18.42 7.15 13.57
CA ILE A 286 17.95 8.54 13.58
C ILE A 286 19.01 9.44 14.23
N SER A 287 19.63 9.00 15.31
CA SER A 287 20.65 9.75 16.03
C SER A 287 21.96 9.88 15.23
N GLU A 288 22.36 8.87 14.49
CA GLU A 288 23.53 8.88 13.60
C GLU A 288 23.33 9.83 12.42
N GLY A 289 22.21 9.74 11.71
CA GLY A 289 21.90 10.63 10.58
C GLY A 289 21.88 12.12 10.98
N HIS A 290 21.51 12.46 12.25
CA HIS A 290 21.56 13.82 12.72
C HIS A 290 22.99 14.31 12.98
N ARG A 291 23.89 13.45 13.44
CA ARG A 291 25.31 13.80 13.62
C ARG A 291 25.97 14.11 12.29
N GLU A 292 25.75 13.28 11.27
CA GLU A 292 26.29 13.50 9.91
C GLU A 292 25.80 14.81 9.27
N ILE A 293 24.50 15.14 9.40
CA ILE A 293 23.94 16.40 8.89
C ILE A 293 24.52 17.59 9.63
N ALA A 294 24.68 17.53 10.96
CA ALA A 294 25.22 18.61 11.79
C ALA A 294 26.74 18.85 11.53
N GLU A 295 27.48 17.81 11.17
CA GLU A 295 28.89 17.89 10.81
C GLU A 295 29.07 18.43 9.38
N GLY A 296 28.25 18.01 8.42
CA GLY A 296 28.29 18.48 7.02
C GLY A 296 27.86 19.94 6.82
N HIS A 297 27.22 20.58 7.80
CA HIS A 297 26.88 22.02 7.79
C HIS A 297 27.95 22.90 8.43
N ARG A 298 29.06 22.33 8.92
CA ARG A 298 30.18 23.05 9.53
C ARG A 298 31.41 23.16 8.62
N GLU A 299 31.36 22.54 7.46
CA GLU A 299 32.31 22.70 6.36
C GLU A 299 31.76 23.68 5.29
#